data_3766b52e159a6bb6798add626043e036
#
_entry.id   3766b52e159a6bb6798add626043e036
#
_cell.length_a   1.000
_cell.length_b   1.000
_cell.length_c   1.000
_cell.angle_alpha   90.00
_cell.angle_beta   90.00
_cell.angle_gamma   90.00
#
_symmetry.space_group_name_H-M   'P 1'
#
loop_
_entity.id
_entity.type
_entity.pdbx_description
1 polymer ?
#
loop_
_entity_poly.entity_id
_entity_poly.type
_entity_poly.pdbx_seq_one_letter_code
_entity_poly.pdbx_strand_id
1 'polypeptide(L)'
;PYNTALWRKGADGTSGMGQYTISAQQVIPNRKTLDANAAYMGAMSSVAKEQKKASLNELYAAAKRSYYEWIIIREKITVIDRDERLLEFMIQNAEIRYKNGQDKLSAYYKAKAALGNLANMRRMLENEIKQKRIALNTLMNREKSQEFDIDTTYTIRDYSALVADSSLLSDARSDIKAIDRAIQLTQLQRKVELTKLKPEFGIRYEHMFGFGGLPMQFTLMGMVRLPLARWSSKMYKANAESLKWKAESLGQQKQMTINEASGMAHGMQADIATKKGQVKLFEDNIIPALEKNYQTMQLGYEQNTEELFMLLDAWETLNMTQLTYLDQLLELLRMQVELERILEIR
;
A
#
# COMPACT_ATOMS: atom_id res chain seq x y z
N PRO A 1 32.91 -41.07 5.18
CA PRO A 1 33.67 -42.14 4.50
C PRO A 1 33.91 -43.30 5.49
N TYR A 2 33.30 -44.41 5.18
CA TYR A 2 33.48 -45.62 6.00
C TYR A 2 34.91 -46.11 5.75
N ASN A 3 35.70 -46.15 6.83
CA ASN A 3 37.06 -46.69 6.74
C ASN A 3 37.01 -48.22 6.70
N THR A 4 36.98 -48.80 5.51
CA THR A 4 36.92 -50.25 5.29
C THR A 4 38.19 -50.98 5.78
N ALA A 5 39.25 -50.25 6.19
CA ALA A 5 40.49 -50.80 6.72
C ALA A 5 40.30 -51.54 8.09
N LEU A 6 39.23 -51.19 8.84
CA LEU A 6 38.94 -51.80 10.13
C LEU A 6 38.49 -53.29 10.07
N TRP A 7 38.18 -53.81 8.88
CA TRP A 7 37.70 -55.16 8.65
C TRP A 7 38.73 -56.07 7.92
N ARG A 8 39.92 -55.55 7.59
CA ARG A 8 40.96 -56.36 6.97
C ARG A 8 41.73 -57.16 8.02
N LYS A 9 41.73 -58.48 7.87
CA LYS A 9 42.66 -59.32 8.59
C LYS A 9 44.09 -58.96 8.16
N GLY A 10 45.00 -58.75 9.10
CA GLY A 10 46.39 -58.57 8.80
C GLY A 10 46.95 -59.81 8.04
N ALA A 11 48.01 -59.58 7.20
CA ALA A 11 48.63 -60.64 6.40
C ALA A 11 49.16 -61.82 7.26
N ASP A 12 49.29 -61.62 8.58
CA ASP A 12 49.75 -62.52 9.61
C ASP A 12 48.64 -63.26 10.38
N GLY A 13 47.39 -63.16 9.92
CA GLY A 13 46.23 -63.87 10.51
C GLY A 13 45.77 -63.30 11.84
N THR A 14 46.37 -62.23 12.35
CA THR A 14 45.92 -61.54 13.55
C THR A 14 44.61 -60.81 13.27
N SER A 15 43.57 -61.08 14.08
CA SER A 15 42.31 -60.31 14.00
C SER A 15 42.62 -58.83 14.26
N GLY A 16 42.33 -57.96 13.32
CA GLY A 16 42.54 -56.52 13.50
C GLY A 16 41.92 -56.03 14.80
N MET A 17 42.73 -55.41 15.65
CA MET A 17 42.21 -54.72 16.83
C MET A 17 41.57 -53.40 16.46
N GLY A 18 40.43 -53.08 16.98
CA GLY A 18 39.74 -51.82 16.73
C GLY A 18 38.63 -51.57 17.73
N GLN A 19 38.08 -50.38 17.70
CA GLN A 19 36.93 -50.01 18.50
C GLN A 19 35.98 -49.10 17.71
N TYR A 20 34.73 -49.19 17.99
CA TYR A 20 33.71 -48.19 17.57
C TYR A 20 33.13 -47.51 18.79
N THR A 21 32.87 -46.22 18.70
CA THR A 21 32.39 -45.39 19.80
C THR A 21 30.99 -44.89 19.50
N ILE A 22 30.07 -45.07 20.41
CA ILE A 22 28.77 -44.42 20.43
C ILE A 22 28.83 -43.33 21.48
N SER A 23 28.57 -42.07 21.08
CA SER A 23 28.57 -40.95 22.02
C SER A 23 27.19 -40.28 22.05
N ALA A 24 26.74 -39.96 23.26
CA ALA A 24 25.56 -39.11 23.49
C ALA A 24 26.01 -37.87 24.27
N GLN A 25 25.66 -36.69 23.76
CA GLN A 25 25.99 -35.44 24.41
C GLN A 25 24.74 -34.60 24.58
N GLN A 26 24.52 -34.09 25.79
CA GLN A 26 23.45 -33.16 26.12
C GLN A 26 24.06 -31.87 26.68
N VAL A 27 23.78 -30.75 26.02
CA VAL A 27 24.05 -29.40 26.55
C VAL A 27 22.83 -28.95 27.31
N ILE A 28 23.03 -28.49 28.54
CA ILE A 28 21.98 -27.94 29.41
C ILE A 28 22.13 -26.41 29.35
N PRO A 29 21.32 -25.74 28.55
CA PRO A 29 21.39 -24.29 28.44
C PRO A 29 20.94 -23.62 29.74
N ASN A 30 21.52 -22.46 30.02
CA ASN A 30 21.09 -21.64 31.15
C ASN A 30 19.62 -21.25 31.02
N ARG A 31 18.81 -21.36 32.08
CA ARG A 31 17.38 -21.01 32.08
C ARG A 31 17.13 -19.58 31.53
N LYS A 32 17.97 -18.59 31.90
CA LYS A 32 17.87 -17.23 31.40
C LYS A 32 18.08 -17.14 29.88
N THR A 33 18.85 -18.04 29.27
CA THR A 33 19.04 -18.13 27.82
C THR A 33 17.78 -18.69 27.16
N LEU A 34 17.17 -19.73 27.76
CA LEU A 34 15.91 -20.28 27.26
C LEU A 34 14.77 -19.24 27.32
N ASP A 35 14.61 -18.57 28.48
CA ASP A 35 13.59 -17.52 28.64
C ASP A 35 13.78 -16.36 27.67
N ALA A 36 15.02 -15.90 27.46
CA ALA A 36 15.33 -14.83 26.51
C ALA A 36 15.06 -15.24 25.06
N ASN A 37 15.41 -16.47 24.67
CA ASN A 37 15.11 -17.01 23.34
C ASN A 37 13.61 -17.18 23.14
N ALA A 38 12.88 -17.71 24.13
CA ALA A 38 11.43 -17.85 24.07
C ALA A 38 10.74 -16.49 23.88
N ALA A 39 11.15 -15.47 24.63
CA ALA A 39 10.64 -14.12 24.49
C ALA A 39 10.95 -13.50 23.10
N TYR A 40 12.18 -13.70 22.60
CA TYR A 40 12.58 -13.23 21.27
C TYR A 40 11.76 -13.92 20.17
N MET A 41 11.68 -15.25 20.18
CA MET A 41 10.93 -16.03 19.18
C MET A 41 9.42 -15.72 19.23
N GLY A 42 8.85 -15.58 20.44
CA GLY A 42 7.45 -15.19 20.61
C GLY A 42 7.13 -13.78 20.03
N ALA A 43 8.10 -12.88 20.08
CA ALA A 43 7.92 -11.53 19.56
C ALA A 43 8.15 -11.41 18.04
N MET A 44 8.78 -12.38 17.37
CA MET A 44 9.15 -12.29 15.96
C MET A 44 7.98 -11.96 15.01
N SER A 45 6.81 -12.57 15.26
CA SER A 45 5.63 -12.35 14.42
C SER A 45 5.00 -10.96 14.58
N SER A 46 5.34 -10.22 15.63
CA SER A 46 4.70 -8.92 15.95
C SER A 46 4.95 -7.86 14.90
N VAL A 47 6.15 -7.80 14.33
CA VAL A 47 6.52 -6.87 13.25
C VAL A 47 5.69 -7.15 12.00
N ALA A 48 5.63 -8.43 11.58
CA ALA A 48 4.87 -8.83 10.40
C ALA A 48 3.36 -8.57 10.54
N LYS A 49 2.82 -8.67 11.77
CA LYS A 49 1.41 -8.33 12.03
C LYS A 49 1.11 -6.86 11.79
N GLU A 50 1.97 -5.96 12.21
CA GLU A 50 1.78 -4.52 11.96
C GLU A 50 2.05 -4.18 10.49
N GLN A 51 3.06 -4.76 9.84
CA GLN A 51 3.30 -4.62 8.39
C GLN A 51 2.09 -5.07 7.55
N LYS A 52 1.41 -6.16 7.96
CA LYS A 52 0.15 -6.57 7.32
C LYS A 52 -0.91 -5.48 7.37
N LYS A 53 -1.07 -4.79 8.51
CA LYS A 53 -2.04 -3.69 8.65
C LYS A 53 -1.67 -2.52 7.75
N ALA A 54 -0.39 -2.13 7.70
CA ALA A 54 0.09 -1.09 6.80
C ALA A 54 -0.20 -1.45 5.32
N SER A 55 0.05 -2.70 4.92
CA SER A 55 -0.29 -3.17 3.56
C SER A 55 -1.80 -3.13 3.28
N LEU A 56 -2.64 -3.47 4.27
CA LEU A 56 -4.09 -3.36 4.14
C LEU A 56 -4.54 -1.90 3.98
N ASN A 57 -3.90 -0.96 4.66
CA ASN A 57 -4.19 0.47 4.48
C ASN A 57 -3.93 0.94 3.05
N GLU A 58 -2.80 0.52 2.45
CA GLU A 58 -2.50 0.80 1.04
C GLU A 58 -3.54 0.19 0.08
N LEU A 59 -3.97 -1.06 0.34
CA LEU A 59 -5.01 -1.70 -0.46
C LEU A 59 -6.36 -0.97 -0.36
N TYR A 60 -6.76 -0.53 0.84
CA TYR A 60 -7.97 0.27 1.01
C TYR A 60 -7.90 1.61 0.28
N ALA A 61 -6.76 2.30 0.37
CA ALA A 61 -6.57 3.55 -0.35
C ALA A 61 -6.64 3.36 -1.87
N ALA A 62 -6.03 2.29 -2.40
CA ALA A 62 -6.09 1.95 -3.82
C ALA A 62 -7.53 1.62 -4.27
N ALA A 63 -8.28 0.86 -3.45
CA ALA A 63 -9.67 0.54 -3.73
C ALA A 63 -10.56 1.79 -3.74
N LYS A 64 -10.43 2.68 -2.71
CA LYS A 64 -11.18 3.94 -2.65
C LYS A 64 -10.87 4.86 -3.83
N ARG A 65 -9.59 4.97 -4.24
CA ARG A 65 -9.21 5.75 -5.44
C ARG A 65 -9.91 5.23 -6.70
N SER A 66 -9.84 3.93 -6.95
CA SER A 66 -10.49 3.32 -8.13
C SER A 66 -12.02 3.45 -8.07
N TYR A 67 -12.60 3.39 -6.88
CA TYR A 67 -14.03 3.56 -6.64
C TYR A 67 -14.49 5.00 -6.97
N TYR A 68 -13.82 6.02 -6.43
CA TYR A 68 -14.16 7.41 -6.72
C TYR A 68 -13.92 7.79 -8.18
N GLU A 69 -12.86 7.27 -8.79
CA GLU A 69 -12.61 7.43 -10.22
C GLU A 69 -13.77 6.88 -11.05
N TRP A 70 -14.28 5.71 -10.72
CA TRP A 70 -15.42 5.13 -11.42
C TRP A 70 -16.69 5.97 -11.25
N ILE A 71 -16.98 6.45 -10.05
CA ILE A 71 -18.14 7.35 -9.80
C ILE A 71 -18.05 8.57 -10.71
N ILE A 72 -16.93 9.27 -10.71
CA ILE A 72 -16.77 10.51 -11.50
C ILE A 72 -16.82 10.23 -13.00
N ILE A 73 -16.30 9.10 -13.46
CA ILE A 73 -16.44 8.70 -14.87
C ILE A 73 -17.93 8.52 -15.24
N ARG A 74 -18.74 7.93 -14.36
CA ARG A 74 -20.20 7.84 -14.56
C ARG A 74 -20.88 9.19 -14.64
N GLU A 75 -20.52 10.10 -13.75
CA GLU A 75 -21.03 11.49 -13.79
C GLU A 75 -20.68 12.17 -15.12
N LYS A 76 -19.44 12.01 -15.60
CA LYS A 76 -19.03 12.51 -16.92
C LYS A 76 -19.85 11.91 -18.06
N ILE A 77 -20.13 10.61 -18.03
CA ILE A 77 -20.99 9.97 -19.03
C ILE A 77 -22.40 10.56 -18.96
N THR A 78 -22.94 10.83 -17.79
CA THR A 78 -24.26 11.47 -17.64
C THR A 78 -24.32 12.86 -18.27
N VAL A 79 -23.22 13.65 -18.12
CA VAL A 79 -23.08 14.94 -18.81
C VAL A 79 -23.08 14.75 -20.33
N ILE A 80 -22.27 13.83 -20.83
CA ILE A 80 -22.16 13.52 -22.27
C ILE A 80 -23.51 13.06 -22.84
N ASP A 81 -24.23 12.17 -22.13
CA ASP A 81 -25.55 11.66 -22.57
C ASP A 81 -26.59 12.77 -22.74
N ARG A 82 -26.55 13.76 -21.85
CA ARG A 82 -27.41 14.93 -21.96
C ARG A 82 -27.00 15.80 -23.16
N ASP A 83 -25.73 16.01 -23.35
CA ASP A 83 -25.18 16.89 -24.36
C ASP A 83 -25.25 16.26 -25.78
N GLU A 84 -25.15 14.94 -25.91
CA GLU A 84 -25.44 14.24 -27.18
C GLU A 84 -26.87 14.51 -27.67
N ARG A 85 -27.87 14.33 -26.79
CA ARG A 85 -29.28 14.61 -27.13
C ARG A 85 -29.51 16.08 -27.51
N LEU A 86 -28.83 16.99 -26.84
CA LEU A 86 -28.90 18.41 -27.12
C LEU A 86 -28.31 18.76 -28.50
N LEU A 87 -27.14 18.23 -28.83
CA LEU A 87 -26.51 18.41 -30.12
C LEU A 87 -27.31 17.79 -31.27
N GLU A 88 -27.88 16.62 -31.07
CA GLU A 88 -28.78 15.99 -32.06
C GLU A 88 -29.95 16.92 -32.41
N PHE A 89 -30.60 17.52 -31.38
CA PHE A 89 -31.66 18.49 -31.57
C PHE A 89 -31.16 19.76 -32.31
N MET A 90 -29.99 20.29 -31.93
CA MET A 90 -29.38 21.42 -32.62
C MET A 90 -29.08 21.11 -34.09
N ILE A 91 -28.58 19.93 -34.42
CA ILE A 91 -28.27 19.52 -35.78
C ILE A 91 -29.54 19.44 -36.64
N GLN A 92 -30.62 18.85 -36.09
CA GLN A 92 -31.92 18.77 -36.79
C GLN A 92 -32.47 20.20 -37.09
N ASN A 93 -32.43 21.09 -36.13
CA ASN A 93 -32.86 22.47 -36.30
C ASN A 93 -31.97 23.24 -37.32
N ALA A 94 -30.65 23.07 -37.24
CA ALA A 94 -29.72 23.66 -38.17
C ALA A 94 -29.96 23.23 -39.64
N GLU A 95 -30.31 21.94 -39.84
CA GLU A 95 -30.61 21.41 -41.18
C GLU A 95 -31.88 22.08 -41.76
N ILE A 96 -32.94 22.19 -40.94
CA ILE A 96 -34.21 22.82 -41.37
C ILE A 96 -33.98 24.30 -41.71
N ARG A 97 -33.27 25.03 -40.83
CA ARG A 97 -33.01 26.48 -41.01
C ARG A 97 -32.08 26.74 -42.20
N TYR A 98 -31.07 25.88 -42.42
CA TYR A 98 -30.23 25.98 -43.64
C TYR A 98 -31.04 25.81 -44.92
N LYS A 99 -31.95 24.83 -44.99
CA LYS A 99 -32.84 24.63 -46.12
C LYS A 99 -33.74 25.84 -46.40
N ASN A 100 -34.05 26.61 -45.35
CA ASN A 100 -34.84 27.84 -45.42
C ASN A 100 -33.98 29.11 -45.61
N GLY A 101 -32.66 28.98 -45.80
CA GLY A 101 -31.75 30.10 -46.00
C GLY A 101 -31.47 30.94 -44.74
N GLN A 102 -31.81 30.45 -43.55
CA GLN A 102 -31.71 31.17 -42.26
C GLN A 102 -30.39 30.92 -41.53
N ASP A 103 -29.69 29.83 -41.82
CA ASP A 103 -28.44 29.44 -41.15
C ASP A 103 -27.34 29.08 -42.15
N LYS A 104 -26.09 29.12 -41.66
CA LYS A 104 -24.90 28.79 -42.46
C LYS A 104 -24.62 27.27 -42.36
N LEU A 105 -24.30 26.64 -43.48
CA LEU A 105 -23.93 25.22 -43.57
C LEU A 105 -22.71 24.87 -42.70
N SER A 106 -21.80 25.86 -42.46
CA SER A 106 -20.64 25.69 -41.59
C SER A 106 -21.00 25.39 -40.13
N ALA A 107 -22.07 25.99 -39.61
CA ALA A 107 -22.55 25.77 -38.25
C ALA A 107 -23.13 24.34 -38.09
N TYR A 108 -23.85 23.86 -39.12
CA TYR A 108 -24.31 22.46 -39.16
C TYR A 108 -23.15 21.47 -39.05
N TYR A 109 -22.07 21.66 -39.86
CA TYR A 109 -20.91 20.75 -39.79
C TYR A 109 -20.12 20.88 -38.48
N LYS A 110 -20.05 22.07 -37.86
CA LYS A 110 -19.46 22.26 -36.53
C LYS A 110 -20.22 21.45 -35.49
N ALA A 111 -21.55 21.51 -35.46
CA ALA A 111 -22.39 20.74 -34.57
C ALA A 111 -22.19 19.22 -34.77
N LYS A 112 -22.15 18.78 -36.02
CA LYS A 112 -21.92 17.36 -36.36
C LYS A 112 -20.54 16.87 -35.91
N ALA A 113 -19.51 17.67 -36.04
CA ALA A 113 -18.17 17.38 -35.54
C ALA A 113 -18.15 17.30 -34.01
N ALA A 114 -18.84 18.22 -33.32
CA ALA A 114 -18.97 18.23 -31.86
C ALA A 114 -19.65 16.92 -31.36
N LEU A 115 -20.73 16.49 -32.03
CA LEU A 115 -21.39 15.21 -31.71
C LEU A 115 -20.44 14.02 -31.88
N GLY A 116 -19.64 13.99 -32.95
CA GLY A 116 -18.62 12.96 -33.16
C GLY A 116 -17.55 12.93 -32.06
N ASN A 117 -17.14 14.10 -31.57
CA ASN A 117 -16.20 14.23 -30.46
C ASN A 117 -16.80 13.70 -29.14
N LEU A 118 -18.06 14.00 -28.82
CA LEU A 118 -18.75 13.46 -27.65
C LEU A 118 -18.84 11.92 -27.71
N ALA A 119 -19.23 11.37 -28.89
CA ALA A 119 -19.30 9.92 -29.08
C ALA A 119 -17.93 9.24 -28.90
N ASN A 120 -16.85 9.88 -29.34
CA ASN A 120 -15.48 9.39 -29.09
C ASN A 120 -15.12 9.45 -27.60
N MET A 121 -15.41 10.57 -26.92
CA MET A 121 -15.18 10.73 -25.48
C MET A 121 -15.97 9.70 -24.67
N ARG A 122 -17.22 9.44 -25.01
CA ARG A 122 -18.03 8.38 -24.38
C ARG A 122 -17.32 7.04 -24.45
N ARG A 123 -16.84 6.62 -25.61
CA ARG A 123 -16.12 5.33 -25.79
C ARG A 123 -14.86 5.25 -24.93
N MET A 124 -14.13 6.35 -24.78
CA MET A 124 -12.97 6.44 -23.90
C MET A 124 -13.38 6.22 -22.43
N LEU A 125 -14.41 6.92 -21.96
CA LEU A 125 -14.91 6.81 -20.57
C LEU A 125 -15.47 5.42 -20.26
N GLU A 126 -16.20 4.81 -21.20
CA GLU A 126 -16.68 3.43 -21.07
C GLU A 126 -15.52 2.41 -20.94
N ASN A 127 -14.44 2.63 -21.71
CA ASN A 127 -13.24 1.83 -21.55
C ASN A 127 -12.55 2.07 -20.19
N GLU A 128 -12.50 3.31 -19.72
CA GLU A 128 -11.98 3.63 -18.38
C GLU A 128 -12.77 2.92 -17.29
N ILE A 129 -14.10 2.86 -17.35
CA ILE A 129 -14.92 2.07 -16.42
C ILE A 129 -14.49 0.60 -16.42
N LYS A 130 -14.27 0.00 -17.61
CA LYS A 130 -13.78 -1.38 -17.71
C LYS A 130 -12.42 -1.54 -17.01
N GLN A 131 -11.51 -0.58 -17.18
CA GLN A 131 -10.20 -0.59 -16.50
C GLN A 131 -10.36 -0.49 -14.96
N LYS A 132 -11.26 0.36 -14.46
CA LYS A 132 -11.51 0.46 -13.02
C LYS A 132 -12.14 -0.81 -12.44
N ARG A 133 -13.05 -1.45 -13.19
CA ARG A 133 -13.62 -2.75 -12.82
C ARG A 133 -12.54 -3.83 -12.74
N ILE A 134 -11.64 -3.91 -13.71
CA ILE A 134 -10.51 -4.84 -13.71
C ILE A 134 -9.59 -4.56 -12.51
N ALA A 135 -9.29 -3.28 -12.22
CA ALA A 135 -8.45 -2.90 -11.08
C ALA A 135 -9.07 -3.34 -9.75
N LEU A 136 -10.37 -3.08 -9.54
CA LEU A 136 -11.09 -3.50 -8.33
C LEU A 136 -11.17 -5.03 -8.22
N ASN A 137 -11.47 -5.76 -9.31
CA ASN A 137 -11.45 -7.22 -9.32
C ASN A 137 -10.06 -7.76 -8.97
N THR A 138 -9.00 -7.07 -9.42
CA THR A 138 -7.62 -7.44 -9.09
C THR A 138 -7.34 -7.29 -7.59
N LEU A 139 -7.76 -6.17 -6.97
CA LEU A 139 -7.63 -5.95 -5.53
C LEU A 139 -8.44 -6.97 -4.71
N MET A 140 -9.62 -7.36 -5.19
CA MET A 140 -10.49 -8.36 -4.57
C MET A 140 -10.06 -9.81 -4.84
N ASN A 141 -9.00 -10.01 -5.63
CA ASN A 141 -8.56 -11.35 -6.08
C ASN A 141 -9.68 -12.17 -6.76
N ARG A 142 -10.50 -11.48 -7.58
CA ARG A 142 -11.56 -12.08 -8.39
C ARG A 142 -11.12 -12.23 -9.84
N GLU A 143 -11.95 -12.92 -10.64
CA GLU A 143 -11.75 -12.95 -12.08
C GLU A 143 -11.83 -11.53 -12.66
N LYS A 144 -10.88 -11.17 -13.54
CA LYS A 144 -10.66 -9.79 -14.01
C LYS A 144 -11.82 -9.26 -14.85
N SER A 145 -12.48 -10.15 -15.58
CA SER A 145 -13.63 -9.87 -16.45
C SER A 145 -14.98 -9.90 -15.72
N GLN A 146 -15.02 -10.29 -14.43
CA GLN A 146 -16.26 -10.38 -13.68
C GLN A 146 -16.98 -9.03 -13.65
N GLU A 147 -18.22 -9.03 -14.13
CA GLU A 147 -19.06 -7.83 -14.10
C GLU A 147 -19.67 -7.62 -12.71
N PHE A 148 -19.66 -6.37 -12.29
CA PHE A 148 -20.36 -5.87 -11.11
C PHE A 148 -20.58 -4.38 -11.27
N ASP A 149 -21.47 -3.85 -10.46
CA ASP A 149 -21.76 -2.42 -10.37
C ASP A 149 -21.44 -1.88 -8.98
N ILE A 150 -21.32 -0.55 -8.89
CA ILE A 150 -20.99 0.15 -7.64
C ILE A 150 -22.12 1.12 -7.28
N ASP A 151 -22.28 1.36 -5.97
CA ASP A 151 -23.05 2.50 -5.50
C ASP A 151 -22.33 3.80 -5.88
N THR A 152 -23.06 4.78 -6.38
CA THR A 152 -22.53 6.07 -6.83
C THR A 152 -22.61 7.15 -5.76
N THR A 153 -23.03 6.80 -4.54
CA THR A 153 -23.09 7.76 -3.43
C THR A 153 -21.68 8.00 -2.87
N TYR A 154 -21.36 9.27 -2.65
CA TYR A 154 -20.10 9.67 -2.00
C TYR A 154 -20.35 10.88 -1.09
N THR A 155 -19.47 11.05 -0.10
CA THR A 155 -19.51 12.16 0.82
C THR A 155 -18.16 12.88 0.87
N ILE A 156 -18.20 14.21 0.75
CA ILE A 156 -17.02 15.04 0.98
C ILE A 156 -16.93 15.27 2.48
N ARG A 157 -15.90 14.65 3.10
CA ARG A 157 -15.67 14.78 4.54
C ARG A 157 -14.96 16.09 4.87
N ASP A 158 -15.16 16.57 6.07
CA ASP A 158 -14.41 17.71 6.59
C ASP A 158 -13.34 17.25 7.58
N TYR A 159 -12.09 17.56 7.27
CA TYR A 159 -10.91 17.23 8.07
C TYR A 159 -10.29 18.47 8.72
N SER A 160 -10.95 19.62 8.69
CA SER A 160 -10.40 20.89 9.21
C SER A 160 -10.15 20.86 10.72
N ALA A 161 -10.94 20.08 11.46
CA ALA A 161 -10.80 19.93 12.91
C ALA A 161 -9.82 18.84 13.34
N LEU A 162 -9.27 18.06 12.39
CA LEU A 162 -8.41 16.94 12.71
C LEU A 162 -6.97 17.42 12.91
N VAL A 163 -6.46 17.25 14.14
CA VAL A 163 -5.06 17.60 14.45
C VAL A 163 -4.18 16.38 14.24
N ALA A 164 -3.32 16.44 13.21
CA ALA A 164 -2.36 15.38 12.89
C ALA A 164 -1.09 15.52 13.75
N ASP A 165 -1.23 15.33 15.07
CA ASP A 165 -0.10 15.38 16.00
C ASP A 165 0.68 14.05 16.06
N SER A 166 1.85 14.11 16.71
CA SER A 166 2.74 12.95 16.86
C SER A 166 2.11 11.81 17.65
N SER A 167 1.16 12.09 18.56
CA SER A 167 0.50 11.06 19.37
C SER A 167 -0.51 10.31 18.54
N LEU A 168 -1.37 11.01 17.80
CA LEU A 168 -2.33 10.42 16.87
C LEU A 168 -1.61 9.52 15.86
N LEU A 169 -0.53 10.01 15.24
CA LEU A 169 0.22 9.27 14.24
C LEU A 169 0.88 8.01 14.82
N SER A 170 1.45 8.10 16.02
CA SER A 170 2.04 6.95 16.71
C SER A 170 1.00 5.89 17.06
N ASP A 171 -0.22 6.31 17.41
CA ASP A 171 -1.29 5.42 17.83
C ASP A 171 -2.13 4.86 16.65
N ALA A 172 -2.22 5.58 15.56
CA ALA A 172 -2.96 5.15 14.39
C ALA A 172 -2.10 4.29 13.46
N ARG A 173 -0.91 4.76 13.06
CA ARG A 173 -0.12 4.22 11.97
C ARG A 173 0.54 2.87 12.29
N SER A 174 0.23 1.89 11.47
CA SER A 174 0.75 0.53 11.60
C SER A 174 2.22 0.41 11.21
N ASP A 175 2.74 1.25 10.30
CA ASP A 175 4.16 1.27 9.94
C ASP A 175 5.02 1.78 11.09
N ILE A 176 4.57 2.81 11.82
CA ILE A 176 5.23 3.31 13.04
C ILE A 176 5.21 2.25 14.13
N LYS A 177 4.06 1.58 14.32
CA LYS A 177 3.96 0.43 15.23
C LYS A 177 4.89 -0.72 14.85
N ALA A 178 5.07 -0.97 13.55
CA ALA A 178 6.02 -1.98 13.07
C ALA A 178 7.46 -1.63 13.48
N ILE A 179 7.85 -0.35 13.40
CA ILE A 179 9.17 0.11 13.88
C ILE A 179 9.29 -0.08 15.39
N ASP A 180 8.25 0.23 16.20
CA ASP A 180 8.25 -0.01 17.64
C ASP A 180 8.44 -1.50 17.97
N ARG A 181 7.76 -2.41 17.23
CA ARG A 181 7.94 -3.84 17.38
C ARG A 181 9.36 -4.28 16.98
N ALA A 182 9.94 -3.67 15.94
CA ALA A 182 11.31 -3.94 15.53
C ALA A 182 12.34 -3.48 16.59
N ILE A 183 12.11 -2.34 17.25
CA ILE A 183 12.92 -1.88 18.40
C ILE A 183 12.84 -2.89 19.53
N GLN A 184 11.62 -3.30 19.93
CA GLN A 184 11.42 -4.30 20.99
C GLN A 184 12.11 -5.62 20.65
N LEU A 185 11.95 -6.10 19.42
CA LEU A 185 12.59 -7.33 18.93
C LEU A 185 14.12 -7.25 18.99
N THR A 186 14.69 -6.11 18.57
CA THR A 186 16.14 -5.84 18.62
C THR A 186 16.66 -5.83 20.07
N GLN A 187 15.89 -5.26 21.00
CA GLN A 187 16.23 -5.29 22.43
C GLN A 187 16.16 -6.71 23.01
N LEU A 188 15.18 -7.51 22.62
CA LEU A 188 15.10 -8.92 23.01
C LEU A 188 16.27 -9.72 22.44
N GLN A 189 16.64 -9.50 21.18
CA GLN A 189 17.82 -10.11 20.57
C GLN A 189 19.10 -9.74 21.31
N ARG A 190 19.23 -8.49 21.72
CA ARG A 190 20.36 -8.04 22.57
C ARG A 190 20.39 -8.79 23.91
N LYS A 191 19.22 -9.01 24.54
CA LYS A 191 19.15 -9.80 25.77
C LYS A 191 19.63 -11.23 25.53
N VAL A 192 19.24 -11.86 24.40
CA VAL A 192 19.75 -13.19 24.01
C VAL A 192 21.27 -13.19 23.91
N GLU A 193 21.89 -12.22 23.20
CA GLU A 193 23.35 -12.12 23.08
C GLU A 193 24.04 -11.98 24.43
N LEU A 194 23.47 -11.19 25.34
CA LEU A 194 24.01 -11.03 26.70
C LEU A 194 23.91 -12.29 27.56
N THR A 195 22.93 -13.17 27.31
CA THR A 195 22.84 -14.45 28.03
C THR A 195 23.93 -15.43 27.63
N LYS A 196 24.49 -15.32 26.41
CA LYS A 196 25.62 -16.14 25.93
C LYS A 196 26.91 -15.88 26.73
N LEU A 197 26.97 -14.83 27.53
CA LEU A 197 28.05 -14.56 28.49
C LEU A 197 27.93 -15.39 29.79
N LYS A 198 26.87 -16.16 29.95
CA LYS A 198 26.64 -17.00 31.14
C LYS A 198 27.22 -18.40 30.94
N PRO A 199 27.57 -19.11 32.04
CA PRO A 199 28.02 -20.46 31.97
C PRO A 199 26.98 -21.40 31.33
N GLU A 200 27.46 -22.28 30.47
CA GLU A 200 26.69 -23.42 29.94
C GLU A 200 27.29 -24.72 30.47
N PHE A 201 26.41 -25.66 30.80
CA PHE A 201 26.80 -26.97 31.30
C PHE A 201 26.43 -28.03 30.27
N GLY A 202 27.21 -29.12 30.25
CA GLY A 202 26.93 -30.26 29.38
C GLY A 202 27.40 -31.54 29.99
N ILE A 203 26.78 -32.63 29.56
CA ILE A 203 27.17 -33.99 29.93
C ILE A 203 27.38 -34.72 28.62
N ARG A 204 28.50 -35.48 28.58
CA ARG A 204 28.80 -36.35 27.44
C ARG A 204 29.08 -37.75 27.98
N TYR A 205 28.39 -38.72 27.45
CA TYR A 205 28.62 -40.13 27.65
C TYR A 205 29.15 -40.75 26.36
N GLU A 206 30.23 -41.54 26.49
CA GLU A 206 30.81 -42.29 25.37
C GLU A 206 30.94 -43.75 25.80
N HIS A 207 30.47 -44.65 24.95
CA HIS A 207 30.69 -46.08 25.09
C HIS A 207 31.53 -46.58 23.92
N MET A 208 32.63 -47.21 24.24
CA MET A 208 33.61 -47.72 23.28
C MET A 208 33.52 -49.24 23.28
N PHE A 209 33.07 -49.79 22.17
CA PHE A 209 32.99 -51.22 21.94
C PHE A 209 34.31 -51.69 21.30
N GLY A 210 35.13 -52.42 22.08
CA GLY A 210 36.39 -52.98 21.58
C GLY A 210 36.18 -54.33 20.89
N PHE A 211 36.96 -54.63 19.88
CA PHE A 211 37.05 -55.94 19.24
C PHE A 211 38.55 -56.28 18.96
N GLY A 212 38.82 -57.60 18.77
CA GLY A 212 40.20 -58.05 18.60
C GLY A 212 41.03 -58.06 19.90
N GLY A 213 40.37 -58.26 21.06
CA GLY A 213 41.06 -58.31 22.37
C GLY A 213 41.09 -56.98 23.13
N LEU A 214 40.51 -55.90 22.57
CA LEU A 214 40.40 -54.64 23.30
C LEU A 214 39.19 -54.67 24.25
N PRO A 215 39.36 -54.24 25.51
CA PRO A 215 38.25 -54.21 26.48
C PRO A 215 37.22 -53.16 26.11
N MET A 216 35.94 -53.39 26.47
CA MET A 216 34.88 -52.38 26.43
C MET A 216 35.17 -51.30 27.49
N GLN A 217 34.99 -50.05 27.11
CA GLN A 217 35.23 -48.92 27.98
C GLN A 217 34.06 -47.92 27.88
N PHE A 218 33.83 -47.16 28.91
CA PHE A 218 32.92 -46.04 28.89
C PHE A 218 33.57 -44.81 29.52
N THR A 219 33.16 -43.62 29.03
CA THR A 219 33.60 -42.34 29.58
C THR A 219 32.40 -41.47 29.85
N LEU A 220 32.32 -40.89 31.03
CA LEU A 220 31.36 -39.88 31.41
C LEU A 220 32.12 -38.56 31.65
N MET A 221 31.79 -37.53 30.87
CA MET A 221 32.41 -36.21 30.98
C MET A 221 31.41 -35.16 31.36
N GLY A 222 31.68 -34.36 32.36
CA GLY A 222 31.02 -33.08 32.62
C GLY A 222 31.75 -31.97 31.84
N MET A 223 31.01 -31.17 31.15
CA MET A 223 31.55 -30.02 30.40
C MET A 223 30.99 -28.72 30.98
N VAL A 224 31.86 -27.74 31.17
CA VAL A 224 31.46 -26.41 31.58
C VAL A 224 32.08 -25.38 30.59
N ARG A 225 31.23 -24.66 29.91
CA ARG A 225 31.65 -23.59 29.03
C ARG A 225 31.56 -22.26 29.74
N LEU A 226 32.68 -21.63 29.99
CA LEU A 226 32.78 -20.36 30.71
C LEU A 226 33.34 -19.27 29.76
N PRO A 227 32.50 -18.38 29.20
CA PRO A 227 32.97 -17.28 28.33
C PRO A 227 33.50 -16.10 29.12
N LEU A 228 34.39 -16.39 30.13
CA LEU A 228 34.95 -15.36 31.03
C LEU A 228 36.17 -14.65 30.42
N ALA A 229 36.94 -15.33 29.57
CA ALA A 229 38.11 -14.78 28.97
C ALA A 229 37.78 -13.68 27.98
N ARG A 230 38.59 -12.64 27.91
CA ARG A 230 38.39 -11.47 27.04
C ARG A 230 38.21 -11.86 25.55
N TRP A 231 38.97 -12.83 25.08
CA TRP A 231 38.92 -13.33 23.70
C TRP A 231 37.62 -14.13 23.44
N SER A 232 37.04 -14.83 24.41
CA SER A 232 35.82 -15.61 24.26
C SER A 232 34.53 -14.79 24.43
N SER A 233 34.59 -13.67 25.20
CA SER A 233 33.46 -12.80 25.49
C SER A 233 33.32 -11.59 24.56
N LYS A 234 34.43 -11.21 23.86
CA LYS A 234 34.50 -9.98 23.04
C LYS A 234 33.44 -9.94 21.95
N MET A 235 33.21 -11.05 21.26
CA MET A 235 32.23 -11.14 20.19
C MET A 235 30.80 -10.90 20.69
N TYR A 236 30.40 -11.53 21.77
CA TYR A 236 29.04 -11.37 22.34
C TYR A 236 28.79 -9.95 22.85
N LYS A 237 29.79 -9.31 23.45
CA LYS A 237 29.72 -7.91 23.89
C LYS A 237 29.61 -6.97 22.70
N ALA A 238 30.42 -7.18 21.66
CA ALA A 238 30.36 -6.39 20.43
C ALA A 238 29.01 -6.52 19.72
N ASN A 239 28.47 -7.74 19.61
CA ASN A 239 27.15 -7.98 19.05
C ASN A 239 26.05 -7.27 19.86
N ALA A 240 26.12 -7.35 21.19
CA ALA A 240 25.14 -6.66 22.06
C ALA A 240 25.22 -5.14 21.94
N GLU A 241 26.41 -4.57 21.76
CA GLU A 241 26.59 -3.13 21.52
C GLU A 241 26.11 -2.73 20.11
N SER A 242 26.37 -3.52 19.08
CA SER A 242 25.83 -3.33 17.74
C SER A 242 24.30 -3.32 17.75
N LEU A 243 23.65 -4.25 18.47
CA LEU A 243 22.19 -4.29 18.60
C LEU A 243 21.63 -3.11 19.38
N LYS A 244 22.39 -2.55 20.34
CA LYS A 244 21.99 -1.32 21.02
C LYS A 244 21.93 -0.14 20.04
N TRP A 245 22.98 0.05 19.24
CA TRP A 245 23.02 1.10 18.21
C TRP A 245 21.97 0.90 17.11
N LYS A 246 21.68 -0.35 16.76
CA LYS A 246 20.58 -0.67 15.83
C LYS A 246 19.22 -0.24 16.40
N ALA A 247 18.95 -0.50 17.69
CA ALA A 247 17.71 -0.07 18.32
C ALA A 247 17.60 1.45 18.39
N GLU A 248 18.71 2.16 18.65
CA GLU A 248 18.78 3.63 18.62
C GLU A 248 18.51 4.17 17.21
N SER A 249 19.14 3.60 16.19
CA SER A 249 18.90 3.95 14.78
C SER A 249 17.44 3.79 14.39
N LEU A 250 16.79 2.70 14.80
CA LEU A 250 15.35 2.50 14.58
C LEU A 250 14.51 3.55 15.32
N GLY A 251 14.93 4.01 16.51
CA GLY A 251 14.30 5.11 17.23
C GLY A 251 14.34 6.42 16.45
N GLN A 252 15.48 6.75 15.85
CA GLN A 252 15.62 7.94 14.99
C GLN A 252 14.79 7.78 13.70
N GLN A 253 14.77 6.59 13.10
CA GLN A 253 13.92 6.30 11.95
C GLN A 253 12.43 6.47 12.29
N LYS A 254 11.98 6.02 13.47
CA LYS A 254 10.61 6.26 13.93
C LYS A 254 10.29 7.74 13.97
N GLN A 255 11.17 8.56 14.59
CA GLN A 255 10.95 9.99 14.69
C GLN A 255 10.91 10.69 13.33
N MET A 256 11.78 10.28 12.40
CA MET A 256 11.77 10.75 11.02
C MET A 256 10.42 10.42 10.35
N THR A 257 9.94 9.17 10.44
CA THR A 257 8.65 8.75 9.86
C THR A 257 7.47 9.53 10.44
N ILE A 258 7.47 9.82 11.74
CA ILE A 258 6.44 10.66 12.37
C ILE A 258 6.46 12.08 11.81
N ASN A 259 7.64 12.69 11.71
CA ASN A 259 7.79 14.06 11.21
C ASN A 259 7.36 14.18 9.75
N GLU A 260 7.77 13.22 8.91
CA GLU A 260 7.35 13.15 7.50
C GLU A 260 5.83 13.00 7.38
N ALA A 261 5.23 12.07 8.13
CA ALA A 261 3.79 11.85 8.10
C ALA A 261 3.01 13.09 8.59
N SER A 262 3.48 13.75 9.64
CA SER A 262 2.89 14.99 10.13
C SER A 262 2.97 16.10 9.08
N GLY A 263 4.15 16.30 8.47
CA GLY A 263 4.32 17.27 7.39
C GLY A 263 3.40 17.00 6.19
N MET A 264 3.34 15.74 5.73
CA MET A 264 2.43 15.35 4.64
C MET A 264 0.96 15.57 5.00
N ALA A 265 0.54 15.24 6.23
CA ALA A 265 -0.84 15.43 6.66
C ALA A 265 -1.24 16.90 6.68
N HIS A 266 -0.39 17.80 7.24
CA HIS A 266 -0.65 19.23 7.26
C HIS A 266 -0.67 19.83 5.84
N GLY A 267 0.28 19.44 4.97
CA GLY A 267 0.26 19.87 3.57
C GLY A 267 -1.02 19.45 2.87
N MET A 268 -1.41 18.18 3.02
CA MET A 268 -2.64 17.65 2.41
C MET A 268 -3.90 18.32 2.94
N GLN A 269 -3.96 18.69 4.22
CA GLN A 269 -5.09 19.46 4.77
C GLN A 269 -5.21 20.85 4.14
N ALA A 270 -4.09 21.56 3.93
CA ALA A 270 -4.08 22.85 3.26
C ALA A 270 -4.52 22.73 1.79
N ASP A 271 -4.03 21.70 1.10
CA ASP A 271 -4.43 21.42 -0.29
C ASP A 271 -5.92 21.09 -0.39
N ILE A 272 -6.46 20.25 0.49
CA ILE A 272 -7.90 19.94 0.55
C ILE A 272 -8.74 21.20 0.80
N ALA A 273 -8.32 22.07 1.71
CA ALA A 273 -9.04 23.32 1.99
C ALA A 273 -9.09 24.23 0.75
N THR A 274 -7.97 24.37 0.06
CA THR A 274 -7.88 25.13 -1.20
C THR A 274 -8.73 24.51 -2.29
N LYS A 275 -8.64 23.20 -2.48
CA LYS A 275 -9.39 22.45 -3.50
C LYS A 275 -10.90 22.51 -3.26
N LYS A 276 -11.34 22.39 -1.99
CA LYS A 276 -12.77 22.61 -1.62
C LYS A 276 -13.27 23.99 -2.05
N GLY A 277 -12.46 25.05 -1.82
CA GLY A 277 -12.80 26.40 -2.29
C GLY A 277 -12.93 26.48 -3.80
N GLN A 278 -12.02 25.85 -4.55
CA GLN A 278 -12.09 25.79 -6.01
C GLN A 278 -13.34 25.06 -6.51
N VAL A 279 -13.63 23.87 -5.98
CA VAL A 279 -14.82 23.08 -6.33
C VAL A 279 -16.09 23.90 -6.06
N LYS A 280 -16.18 24.52 -4.90
CA LYS A 280 -17.33 25.38 -4.54
C LYS A 280 -17.49 26.58 -5.48
N LEU A 281 -16.38 27.15 -5.97
CA LEU A 281 -16.44 28.25 -6.95
C LEU A 281 -17.05 27.80 -8.28
N PHE A 282 -16.78 26.57 -8.71
CA PHE A 282 -17.43 25.98 -9.89
C PHE A 282 -18.93 25.80 -9.65
N GLU A 283 -19.34 25.26 -8.49
CA GLU A 283 -20.72 24.95 -8.15
C GLU A 283 -21.59 26.20 -7.98
N ASP A 284 -21.09 27.19 -7.23
CA ASP A 284 -21.89 28.35 -6.82
C ASP A 284 -21.84 29.50 -7.83
N ASN A 285 -20.81 29.58 -8.67
CA ASN A 285 -20.55 30.76 -9.51
C ASN A 285 -20.34 30.44 -10.99
N ILE A 286 -19.32 29.64 -11.33
CA ILE A 286 -18.88 29.49 -12.72
C ILE A 286 -19.95 28.75 -13.56
N ILE A 287 -20.33 27.56 -13.12
CA ILE A 287 -21.32 26.73 -13.84
C ILE A 287 -22.67 27.44 -13.93
N PRO A 288 -23.27 27.98 -12.85
CA PRO A 288 -24.55 28.73 -12.95
C PRO A 288 -24.50 29.91 -13.89
N ALA A 289 -23.36 30.62 -13.95
CA ALA A 289 -23.20 31.75 -14.89
C ALA A 289 -23.17 31.27 -16.35
N LEU A 290 -22.47 30.20 -16.65
CA LEU A 290 -22.39 29.59 -17.98
C LEU A 290 -23.72 28.96 -18.42
N GLU A 291 -24.45 28.35 -17.48
CA GLU A 291 -25.81 27.83 -17.75
C GLU A 291 -26.77 28.95 -18.15
N LYS A 292 -26.74 30.08 -17.46
CA LYS A 292 -27.54 31.27 -17.83
C LYS A 292 -27.11 31.82 -19.17
N ASN A 293 -25.79 31.89 -19.43
CA ASN A 293 -25.29 32.33 -20.74
C ASN A 293 -25.80 31.40 -21.86
N TYR A 294 -25.68 30.08 -21.68
CA TYR A 294 -26.19 29.12 -22.64
C TYR A 294 -27.71 29.27 -22.88
N GLN A 295 -28.51 29.38 -21.80
CA GLN A 295 -29.96 29.60 -21.90
C GLN A 295 -30.30 30.88 -22.65
N THR A 296 -29.57 31.98 -22.44
CA THR A 296 -29.76 33.24 -23.14
C THR A 296 -29.47 33.11 -24.63
N MET A 297 -28.36 32.43 -24.99
CA MET A 297 -27.98 32.16 -26.38
C MET A 297 -29.00 31.23 -27.06
N GLN A 298 -29.53 30.26 -26.35
CA GLN A 298 -30.58 29.38 -26.86
C GLN A 298 -31.86 30.15 -27.18
N LEU A 299 -32.34 31.00 -26.26
CA LEU A 299 -33.50 31.87 -26.54
C LEU A 299 -33.26 32.83 -27.71
N GLY A 300 -32.08 33.43 -27.81
CA GLY A 300 -31.71 34.29 -28.94
C GLY A 300 -31.71 33.52 -30.25
N TYR A 301 -31.22 32.31 -30.28
CA TYR A 301 -31.25 31.45 -31.46
C TYR A 301 -32.70 31.08 -31.85
N GLU A 302 -33.54 30.70 -30.89
CA GLU A 302 -34.96 30.42 -31.16
C GLU A 302 -35.73 31.64 -31.70
N GLN A 303 -35.38 32.84 -31.24
CA GLN A 303 -35.98 34.10 -31.69
C GLN A 303 -35.33 34.69 -32.97
N ASN A 304 -34.38 34.00 -33.59
CA ASN A 304 -33.61 34.45 -34.75
C ASN A 304 -32.77 35.74 -34.50
N THR A 305 -32.39 36.02 -33.27
CA THR A 305 -31.53 37.16 -32.91
C THR A 305 -30.05 36.75 -32.76
N GLU A 306 -29.80 35.47 -32.57
CA GLU A 306 -28.45 34.91 -32.45
C GLU A 306 -28.20 33.79 -33.47
N GLU A 307 -26.95 33.63 -33.90
CA GLU A 307 -26.53 32.58 -34.83
C GLU A 307 -26.27 31.25 -34.08
N LEU A 308 -26.51 30.11 -34.75
CA LEU A 308 -26.17 28.79 -34.22
C LEU A 308 -24.70 28.65 -33.74
N PHE A 309 -23.81 29.37 -34.40
CA PHE A 309 -22.38 29.36 -34.05
C PHE A 309 -22.15 29.85 -32.61
N MET A 310 -22.84 30.93 -32.21
CA MET A 310 -22.75 31.50 -30.85
C MET A 310 -23.37 30.57 -29.80
N LEU A 311 -24.47 29.92 -30.14
CA LEU A 311 -25.10 28.92 -29.28
C LEU A 311 -24.17 27.71 -29.06
N LEU A 312 -23.52 27.21 -30.11
CA LEU A 312 -22.57 26.09 -30.03
C LEU A 312 -21.33 26.49 -29.21
N ASP A 313 -20.85 27.72 -29.30
CA ASP A 313 -19.71 28.21 -28.51
C ASP A 313 -20.05 28.28 -27.01
N ALA A 314 -21.25 28.81 -26.69
CA ALA A 314 -21.74 28.83 -25.31
C ALA A 314 -21.94 27.43 -24.74
N TRP A 315 -22.47 26.48 -25.52
CA TRP A 315 -22.59 25.07 -25.15
C TRP A 315 -21.22 24.42 -24.94
N GLU A 316 -20.27 24.59 -25.86
CA GLU A 316 -18.93 24.02 -25.79
C GLU A 316 -18.21 24.49 -24.53
N THR A 317 -18.29 25.77 -24.19
CA THR A 317 -17.73 26.37 -22.99
C THR A 317 -18.35 25.77 -21.73
N LEU A 318 -19.67 25.62 -21.67
CA LEU A 318 -20.38 25.03 -20.56
C LEU A 318 -20.00 23.54 -20.38
N ASN A 319 -20.02 22.75 -21.45
CA ASN A 319 -19.66 21.33 -21.44
C ASN A 319 -18.23 21.11 -20.93
N MET A 320 -17.25 21.81 -21.50
CA MET A 320 -15.85 21.72 -21.06
C MET A 320 -15.67 22.11 -19.60
N THR A 321 -16.40 23.13 -19.14
CA THR A 321 -16.34 23.59 -17.75
C THR A 321 -16.95 22.56 -16.79
N GLN A 322 -18.06 21.93 -17.14
CA GLN A 322 -18.67 20.86 -16.34
C GLN A 322 -17.77 19.62 -16.24
N LEU A 323 -17.13 19.24 -17.33
CA LEU A 323 -16.15 18.13 -17.30
C LEU A 323 -14.93 18.51 -16.46
N THR A 324 -14.44 19.75 -16.55
CA THR A 324 -13.34 20.26 -15.73
C THR A 324 -13.71 20.27 -14.24
N TYR A 325 -14.93 20.69 -13.90
CA TYR A 325 -15.43 20.61 -12.53
C TYR A 325 -15.37 19.20 -11.98
N LEU A 326 -15.82 18.20 -12.76
CA LEU A 326 -15.77 16.79 -12.35
C LEU A 326 -14.33 16.30 -12.15
N ASP A 327 -13.36 16.81 -12.94
CA ASP A 327 -11.94 16.52 -12.71
C ASP A 327 -11.43 17.15 -11.40
N GLN A 328 -11.82 18.40 -11.09
CA GLN A 328 -11.47 19.06 -9.82
C GLN A 328 -12.08 18.32 -8.62
N LEU A 329 -13.32 17.85 -8.74
CA LEU A 329 -13.99 17.05 -7.73
C LEU A 329 -13.29 15.71 -7.50
N LEU A 330 -12.90 15.03 -8.58
CA LEU A 330 -12.12 13.79 -8.48
C LEU A 330 -10.78 14.02 -7.75
N GLU A 331 -10.10 15.12 -8.06
CA GLU A 331 -8.84 15.47 -7.41
C GLU A 331 -9.06 15.71 -5.91
N LEU A 332 -10.13 16.41 -5.51
CA LEU A 332 -10.51 16.58 -4.11
C LEU A 332 -10.73 15.23 -3.41
N LEU A 333 -11.49 14.32 -4.03
CA LEU A 333 -11.74 12.99 -3.47
C LEU A 333 -10.45 12.15 -3.34
N ARG A 334 -9.53 12.26 -4.31
CA ARG A 334 -8.20 11.62 -4.23
C ARG A 334 -7.35 12.18 -3.10
N MET A 335 -7.37 13.49 -2.89
CA MET A 335 -6.68 14.13 -1.77
C MET A 335 -7.23 13.67 -0.42
N GLN A 336 -8.55 13.49 -0.30
CA GLN A 336 -9.16 12.95 0.91
C GLN A 336 -8.72 11.51 1.18
N VAL A 337 -8.72 10.65 0.15
CA VAL A 337 -8.22 9.27 0.28
C VAL A 337 -6.76 9.25 0.69
N GLU A 338 -5.95 10.15 0.16
CA GLU A 338 -4.54 10.25 0.51
C GLU A 338 -4.33 10.70 1.96
N LEU A 339 -5.11 11.67 2.43
CA LEU A 339 -5.09 12.07 3.84
C LEU A 339 -5.51 10.92 4.77
N GLU A 340 -6.59 10.21 4.44
CA GLU A 340 -7.03 9.02 5.19
C GLU A 340 -5.94 7.93 5.21
N ARG A 341 -5.23 7.75 4.10
CA ARG A 341 -4.09 6.82 4.00
C ARG A 341 -2.93 7.24 4.90
N ILE A 342 -2.55 8.53 4.87
CA ILE A 342 -1.46 9.08 5.70
C ILE A 342 -1.78 8.92 7.17
N LEU A 343 -3.01 9.16 7.58
CA LEU A 343 -3.46 9.10 8.98
C LEU A 343 -3.89 7.70 9.42
N GLU A 344 -4.02 6.75 8.47
CA GLU A 344 -4.53 5.40 8.70
C GLU A 344 -5.92 5.41 9.39
N ILE A 345 -6.79 6.36 9.00
CA ILE A 345 -8.19 6.46 9.43
C ILE A 345 -9.13 5.91 8.36
N ARG A 346 -10.32 5.43 8.77
CA ARG A 346 -11.29 4.77 7.87
C ARG A 346 -12.64 5.47 7.87
#